data_a9c391530fe0531feb10090bafcfce22
#
_entry.id   a9c391530fe0531feb10090bafcfce22
#
_cell.length_a   1.000
_cell.length_b   1.000
_cell.length_c   1.000
_cell.angle_alpha   90.00
_cell.angle_beta   90.00
_cell.angle_gamma   90.00
#
_symmetry.space_group_name_H-M   'P 1'
#
loop_
_entity.id
_entity.type
_entity.pdbx_description
1 polymer ?
#
loop_
_entity_poly.entity_id
_entity_poly.type
_entity_poly.pdbx_seq_one_letter_code
_entity_poly.pdbx_strand_id
1 'polypeptide(L)'
;MRAGKKPMPYIYTLPNSTSFTGIGLQGYSFGPLRQKDIDIYYIESERGHDTFMVSRKITRTYYILSGSGYFTIDGHRYDVCPGMLVEVPPKVEYSYSGRMTLIGFARPRWFSGNDTHTRWNPDVTRRVSSCLPLPESWLTRLIRLRIAGKSPARAFLRLNRRLFSLLPSRIGRLAPVRIYGDCVHAFARIQGVREQAFSTYFLRNRPELELIRRLVERKGQGDTLRVAVLGCSMGAETYSIAWRIRSARPDLKLVLNAVDISRQAVEFARRGVYPLTSSELTISAIFERMTAEEKEEFFDTDGQAATVKPWIREGTRWRVGDVGEPEIVDALGPQDMVVANNFLCHMAPPEAERCLRNIARLVSAGGYLFVSGIDLEVRTKVARDLGWKPLQELLEEIHEGDPILRMHWPWHYGGLEPLDKKKRDWRTRYAAAFHIVPKATGPTIQSENERGVAISRQ
;
A
#
# COMPACT_ATOMS: atom_id res chain seq x y z
N MET A 1 -7.71 -34.89 35.75
CA MET A 1 -6.36 -35.13 35.23
C MET A 1 -5.74 -33.80 34.82
N ARG A 2 -4.69 -33.34 35.50
CA ARG A 2 -3.97 -32.10 35.08
C ARG A 2 -3.17 -32.45 33.82
N ALA A 3 -3.46 -31.77 32.71
CA ALA A 3 -2.66 -31.89 31.50
C ALA A 3 -1.21 -31.54 31.81
N GLY A 4 -0.32 -32.54 31.73
CA GLY A 4 1.10 -32.37 31.99
C GLY A 4 1.67 -31.36 31.00
N LYS A 5 2.27 -30.29 31.50
CA LYS A 5 3.03 -29.33 30.69
C LYS A 5 4.14 -30.11 29.97
N LYS A 6 4.14 -30.13 28.62
CA LYS A 6 5.26 -30.65 27.86
C LYS A 6 6.55 -29.99 28.35
N PRO A 7 7.63 -30.73 28.60
CA PRO A 7 8.88 -30.14 29.03
C PRO A 7 9.38 -29.17 27.93
N MET A 8 9.83 -28.00 28.34
CA MET A 8 10.36 -26.99 27.38
C MET A 8 11.67 -27.53 26.77
N PRO A 9 11.89 -27.38 25.46
CA PRO A 9 13.04 -27.89 24.76
C PRO A 9 14.35 -27.21 25.23
N TYR A 10 15.49 -27.88 25.06
CA TYR A 10 16.81 -27.28 25.20
C TYR A 10 17.42 -26.87 23.88
N ILE A 11 16.88 -27.40 22.76
CA ILE A 11 17.33 -27.15 21.39
C ILE A 11 16.15 -26.58 20.64
N TYR A 12 16.38 -25.48 19.93
CA TYR A 12 15.39 -24.79 19.13
C TYR A 12 15.82 -24.80 17.67
N THR A 13 14.93 -25.16 16.80
CA THR A 13 15.11 -25.09 15.34
C THR A 13 14.50 -23.79 14.81
N LEU A 14 15.00 -23.32 13.67
CA LEU A 14 14.43 -22.17 12.99
C LEU A 14 12.96 -22.50 12.62
N PRO A 15 11.99 -21.63 12.96
CA PRO A 15 10.60 -21.85 12.59
C PRO A 15 10.43 -21.90 11.07
N ASN A 16 9.47 -22.69 10.59
CA ASN A 16 9.14 -22.80 9.17
C ASN A 16 8.37 -21.58 8.63
N SER A 17 7.85 -20.73 9.53
CA SER A 17 7.10 -19.52 9.19
C SER A 17 7.78 -18.28 9.77
N THR A 18 7.74 -17.19 9.02
CA THR A 18 8.23 -15.88 9.48
C THR A 18 7.37 -15.37 10.62
N SER A 19 8.03 -14.85 11.66
CA SER A 19 7.36 -14.22 12.81
C SER A 19 7.04 -12.75 12.54
N PHE A 20 7.85 -12.09 11.72
CA PHE A 20 7.65 -10.71 11.29
C PHE A 20 8.32 -10.45 9.95
N THR A 21 7.78 -9.50 9.19
CA THR A 21 8.32 -9.07 7.89
C THR A 21 8.23 -7.56 7.76
N GLY A 22 9.22 -6.97 7.09
CA GLY A 22 9.22 -5.59 6.66
C GLY A 22 9.50 -5.50 5.15
N ILE A 23 9.58 -4.29 4.63
CA ILE A 23 9.87 -4.02 3.22
C ILE A 23 11.19 -4.64 2.78
N GLY A 24 12.20 -4.60 3.66
CA GLY A 24 13.55 -4.99 3.36
C GLY A 24 14.08 -6.15 4.20
N LEU A 25 13.23 -6.82 4.98
CA LEU A 25 13.66 -7.91 5.86
C LEU A 25 12.54 -8.89 6.20
N GLN A 26 12.93 -10.07 6.63
CA GLN A 26 12.08 -11.06 7.28
C GLN A 26 12.76 -11.61 8.53
N GLY A 27 11.96 -11.93 9.54
CA GLY A 27 12.47 -12.40 10.82
C GLY A 27 11.71 -13.59 11.37
N TYR A 28 12.41 -14.42 12.13
CA TYR A 28 11.94 -15.66 12.71
C TYR A 28 12.23 -15.62 14.21
N SER A 29 11.20 -15.75 15.04
CA SER A 29 11.34 -15.76 16.49
C SER A 29 11.55 -17.18 17.00
N PHE A 30 12.61 -17.39 17.77
CA PHE A 30 12.78 -18.66 18.46
C PHE A 30 11.90 -18.70 19.71
N GLY A 31 11.16 -19.77 19.90
CA GLY A 31 10.44 -19.86 21.16
C GLY A 31 9.26 -20.83 21.18
N PRO A 32 8.64 -20.94 22.36
CA PRO A 32 8.94 -20.23 23.62
C PRO A 32 10.26 -20.68 24.25
N LEU A 33 11.09 -19.71 24.67
CA LEU A 33 12.38 -19.97 25.31
C LEU A 33 12.21 -20.33 26.78
N ARG A 34 13.17 -21.10 27.35
CA ARG A 34 13.25 -21.37 28.80
C ARG A 34 13.47 -20.07 29.59
N GLN A 35 14.34 -19.22 29.10
CA GLN A 35 14.61 -17.90 29.66
C GLN A 35 13.44 -16.97 29.29
N LYS A 36 12.79 -16.40 30.29
CA LYS A 36 11.53 -15.66 30.12
C LYS A 36 11.71 -14.16 29.91
N ASP A 37 12.93 -13.64 30.03
CA ASP A 37 13.26 -12.22 29.96
C ASP A 37 13.94 -11.81 28.66
N ILE A 38 14.08 -12.73 27.70
CA ILE A 38 14.73 -12.48 26.41
C ILE A 38 13.92 -13.06 25.25
N ASP A 39 13.90 -12.37 24.13
CA ASP A 39 13.52 -12.90 22.84
C ASP A 39 14.75 -13.00 21.93
N ILE A 40 14.80 -14.03 21.09
CA ILE A 40 15.86 -14.26 20.11
C ILE A 40 15.24 -14.38 18.73
N TYR A 41 15.82 -13.66 17.78
CA TYR A 41 15.33 -13.59 16.40
C TYR A 41 16.45 -13.96 15.43
N TYR A 42 16.12 -14.73 14.42
CA TYR A 42 16.93 -14.84 13.21
C TYR A 42 16.35 -13.92 12.15
N ILE A 43 17.15 -13.05 11.57
CA ILE A 43 16.70 -11.99 10.67
C ILE A 43 17.48 -12.08 9.35
N GLU A 44 16.75 -12.16 8.24
CA GLU A 44 17.28 -12.04 6.90
C GLU A 44 16.92 -10.67 6.35
N SER A 45 17.92 -9.83 6.17
CA SER A 45 17.80 -8.49 5.62
C SER A 45 18.29 -8.50 4.19
N GLU A 46 17.44 -8.12 3.25
CA GLU A 46 17.84 -7.84 1.86
C GLU A 46 18.17 -6.38 1.64
N ARG A 47 17.48 -5.49 2.35
CA ARG A 47 17.62 -4.04 2.21
C ARG A 47 17.77 -3.33 3.55
N GLY A 48 17.23 -3.88 4.63
CA GLY A 48 17.27 -3.31 5.96
C GLY A 48 15.90 -3.14 6.60
N HIS A 49 15.89 -2.48 7.76
CA HIS A 49 14.68 -2.13 8.49
C HIS A 49 14.02 -0.89 7.86
N ASP A 50 12.76 -1.00 7.50
CA ASP A 50 12.02 0.00 6.73
C ASP A 50 11.73 1.32 7.47
N THR A 51 11.79 1.29 8.80
CA THR A 51 11.58 2.46 9.64
C THR A 51 12.74 2.67 10.61
N PHE A 52 12.90 3.90 11.06
CA PHE A 52 13.63 4.20 12.28
C PHE A 52 12.72 3.96 13.47
N MET A 53 13.27 3.38 14.52
CA MET A 53 12.52 3.01 15.71
C MET A 53 13.24 3.39 17.00
N VAL A 54 12.45 3.58 18.05
CA VAL A 54 12.91 3.82 19.42
C VAL A 54 12.23 2.82 20.34
N SER A 55 13.01 2.02 21.05
CA SER A 55 12.50 1.15 22.11
C SER A 55 12.45 1.91 23.45
N ARG A 56 11.34 1.79 24.19
CA ARG A 56 11.18 2.52 25.47
C ARG A 56 12.00 1.89 26.60
N LYS A 57 12.06 0.55 26.65
CA LYS A 57 12.67 -0.20 27.76
C LYS A 57 13.59 -1.34 27.30
N ILE A 58 13.53 -1.74 26.02
CA ILE A 58 14.26 -2.91 25.50
C ILE A 58 15.62 -2.46 24.99
N THR A 59 16.68 -3.15 25.44
CA THR A 59 17.96 -3.14 24.75
C THR A 59 17.90 -4.12 23.60
N ARG A 60 18.31 -3.69 22.42
CA ARG A 60 18.42 -4.50 21.22
C ARG A 60 19.88 -4.81 20.94
N THR A 61 20.19 -6.07 20.78
CA THR A 61 21.54 -6.51 20.42
C THR A 61 21.47 -7.31 19.13
N TYR A 62 22.34 -7.03 18.18
CA TYR A 62 22.40 -7.69 16.89
C TYR A 62 23.79 -8.25 16.64
N TYR A 63 23.88 -9.52 16.31
CA TYR A 63 25.11 -10.16 15.87
C TYR A 63 25.04 -10.44 14.37
N ILE A 64 26.02 -9.96 13.62
CA ILE A 64 26.06 -10.08 12.15
C ILE A 64 26.65 -11.44 11.79
N LEU A 65 25.84 -12.31 11.18
CA LEU A 65 26.26 -13.66 10.76
C LEU A 65 26.93 -13.64 9.39
N SER A 66 26.33 -12.92 8.44
CA SER A 66 26.79 -12.86 7.06
C SER A 66 26.34 -11.58 6.36
N GLY A 67 26.97 -11.25 5.23
CA GLY A 67 26.64 -10.08 4.43
C GLY A 67 27.30 -8.80 4.93
N SER A 68 26.79 -7.64 4.51
CA SER A 68 27.31 -6.33 4.91
C SER A 68 26.20 -5.27 4.87
N GLY A 69 26.38 -4.24 5.66
CA GLY A 69 25.44 -3.13 5.74
C GLY A 69 25.93 -2.08 6.72
N TYR A 70 25.01 -1.30 7.23
CA TYR A 70 25.29 -0.33 8.29
C TYR A 70 24.09 -0.12 9.19
N PHE A 71 24.37 0.24 10.43
CA PHE A 71 23.38 0.75 11.38
C PHE A 71 23.46 2.27 11.43
N THR A 72 22.32 2.92 11.51
CA THR A 72 22.22 4.32 11.87
C THR A 72 21.65 4.41 13.26
N ILE A 73 22.45 4.87 14.23
CA ILE A 73 22.11 4.94 15.65
C ILE A 73 22.33 6.37 16.12
N ASP A 74 21.32 6.99 16.68
CA ASP A 74 21.33 8.39 17.11
C ASP A 74 21.86 9.37 16.02
N GLY A 75 21.47 9.10 14.77
CA GLY A 75 21.87 9.87 13.61
C GLY A 75 23.27 9.57 13.04
N HIS A 76 24.08 8.75 13.70
CA HIS A 76 25.41 8.34 13.25
C HIS A 76 25.37 7.01 12.53
N ARG A 77 26.14 6.91 11.46
CA ARG A 77 26.26 5.69 10.65
C ARG A 77 27.46 4.84 11.12
N TYR A 78 27.20 3.54 11.28
CA TYR A 78 28.20 2.54 11.64
C TYR A 78 28.15 1.40 10.63
N ASP A 79 29.18 1.27 9.80
CA ASP A 79 29.26 0.15 8.87
C ASP A 79 29.54 -1.15 9.62
N VAL A 80 28.88 -2.24 9.21
CA VAL A 80 28.98 -3.54 9.89
C VAL A 80 29.30 -4.67 8.91
N CYS A 81 30.01 -5.68 9.41
CA CYS A 81 30.37 -6.90 8.69
C CYS A 81 30.27 -8.13 9.62
N PRO A 82 30.38 -9.37 9.09
CA PRO A 82 30.27 -10.57 9.88
C PRO A 82 31.24 -10.59 11.06
N GLY A 83 30.74 -11.08 12.21
CA GLY A 83 31.48 -11.12 13.48
C GLY A 83 31.29 -9.88 14.37
N MET A 84 30.67 -8.81 13.86
CA MET A 84 30.40 -7.63 14.67
C MET A 84 29.11 -7.79 15.48
N LEU A 85 29.12 -7.19 16.66
CA LEU A 85 27.98 -7.06 17.57
C LEU A 85 27.59 -5.59 17.67
N VAL A 86 26.29 -5.29 17.50
CA VAL A 86 25.72 -3.97 17.64
C VAL A 86 24.76 -3.98 18.83
N GLU A 87 24.95 -3.09 19.79
CA GLU A 87 24.05 -2.92 20.92
C GLU A 87 23.38 -1.55 20.84
N VAL A 88 22.05 -1.53 20.90
CA VAL A 88 21.24 -0.30 20.92
C VAL A 88 20.49 -0.24 22.24
N PRO A 89 20.83 0.72 23.10
CA PRO A 89 20.16 0.89 24.39
C PRO A 89 18.74 1.45 24.21
N PRO A 90 17.87 1.35 25.23
CA PRO A 90 16.56 1.98 25.21
C PRO A 90 16.61 3.49 24.98
N LYS A 91 15.57 4.04 24.36
CA LYS A 91 15.38 5.48 24.06
C LYS A 91 16.30 6.06 22.99
N VAL A 92 17.11 5.24 22.36
CA VAL A 92 17.95 5.63 21.21
C VAL A 92 17.25 5.29 19.91
N GLU A 93 17.23 6.23 18.97
CA GLU A 93 16.68 6.02 17.64
C GLU A 93 17.68 5.23 16.79
N TYR A 94 17.20 4.17 16.13
CA TYR A 94 18.04 3.40 15.22
C TYR A 94 17.27 2.80 14.05
N SER A 95 18.02 2.45 13.03
CA SER A 95 17.62 1.60 11.92
C SER A 95 18.86 0.95 11.32
N TYR A 96 18.68 0.00 10.40
CA TYR A 96 19.80 -0.56 9.66
C TYR A 96 19.44 -0.77 8.19
N SER A 97 20.48 -0.78 7.34
CA SER A 97 20.36 -0.96 5.89
C SER A 97 21.46 -1.88 5.38
N GLY A 98 21.14 -2.69 4.38
CA GLY A 98 22.09 -3.59 3.74
C GLY A 98 21.59 -5.02 3.63
N ARG A 99 22.33 -5.81 2.84
CA ARG A 99 22.05 -7.24 2.66
C ARG A 99 22.88 -8.05 3.65
N MET A 100 22.23 -8.52 4.71
CA MET A 100 22.91 -9.25 5.80
C MET A 100 21.95 -10.19 6.51
N THR A 101 22.54 -11.22 7.12
CA THR A 101 21.85 -12.11 8.05
C THR A 101 22.34 -11.83 9.46
N LEU A 102 21.42 -11.70 10.41
CA LEU A 102 21.77 -11.35 11.79
C LEU A 102 20.91 -12.11 12.79
N ILE A 103 21.46 -12.29 13.99
CA ILE A 103 20.70 -12.73 15.16
C ILE A 103 20.43 -11.50 16.02
N GLY A 104 19.17 -11.24 16.28
CA GLY A 104 18.72 -10.18 17.17
C GLY A 104 18.31 -10.73 18.53
N PHE A 105 18.62 -9.96 19.58
CA PHE A 105 18.23 -10.22 20.95
C PHE A 105 17.45 -9.01 21.46
N ALA A 106 16.35 -9.24 22.14
CA ALA A 106 15.57 -8.22 22.82
C ALA A 106 15.48 -8.52 24.32
N ARG A 107 15.97 -7.62 25.15
CA ARG A 107 15.92 -7.75 26.61
C ARG A 107 15.51 -6.44 27.28
N PRO A 108 14.46 -6.45 28.14
CA PRO A 108 13.52 -7.57 28.39
C PRO A 108 12.79 -8.01 27.13
N ARG A 109 12.01 -9.09 27.23
CA ARG A 109 11.16 -9.56 26.13
C ARG A 109 10.31 -8.45 25.58
N TRP A 110 10.07 -8.53 24.27
CA TRP A 110 9.19 -7.58 23.61
C TRP A 110 7.75 -7.61 24.19
N PHE A 111 7.14 -6.44 24.28
CA PHE A 111 5.75 -6.25 24.68
C PHE A 111 5.12 -5.13 23.86
N SER A 112 3.80 -5.20 23.68
CA SER A 112 3.05 -4.21 22.90
C SER A 112 3.22 -2.80 23.47
N GLY A 113 3.44 -1.81 22.58
CA GLY A 113 3.65 -0.40 22.95
C GLY A 113 5.05 -0.08 23.46
N ASN A 114 6.02 -1.03 23.38
CA ASN A 114 7.41 -0.73 23.71
C ASN A 114 8.10 0.10 22.64
N ASP A 115 7.84 -0.21 21.38
CA ASP A 115 8.53 0.41 20.26
C ASP A 115 7.69 1.51 19.63
N THR A 116 8.36 2.58 19.21
CA THR A 116 7.77 3.70 18.48
C THR A 116 8.51 3.86 17.16
N HIS A 117 7.80 3.76 16.05
CA HIS A 117 8.33 4.09 14.73
C HIS A 117 8.34 5.59 14.56
N THR A 118 9.49 6.17 14.27
CA THR A 118 9.69 7.62 14.25
C THR A 118 9.63 8.21 12.85
N ARG A 119 10.20 7.50 11.89
CA ARG A 119 10.27 7.91 10.48
C ARG A 119 10.64 6.72 9.59
N TRP A 120 10.36 6.84 8.30
CA TRP A 120 10.80 5.86 7.31
C TRP A 120 12.30 5.89 7.10
N ASN A 121 12.90 4.72 6.85
CA ASN A 121 14.29 4.60 6.44
C ASN A 121 14.40 4.79 4.92
N PRO A 122 15.00 5.90 4.44
CA PRO A 122 15.03 6.21 3.02
C PRO A 122 15.89 5.26 2.19
N ASP A 123 16.81 4.54 2.82
CA ASP A 123 17.73 3.63 2.13
C ASP A 123 17.10 2.27 1.90
N VAL A 124 15.99 1.98 2.59
CA VAL A 124 15.19 0.76 2.46
C VAL A 124 13.91 1.02 1.67
N THR A 125 13.26 2.14 1.94
CA THR A 125 12.04 2.56 1.25
C THR A 125 12.37 3.39 0.02
N ARG A 126 11.73 3.11 -1.11
CA ARG A 126 11.87 3.93 -2.31
C ARG A 126 11.31 5.32 -2.05
N ARG A 127 12.16 6.34 -2.08
CA ARG A 127 11.68 7.74 -2.11
C ARG A 127 11.22 8.07 -3.52
N VAL A 128 9.99 8.50 -3.62
CA VAL A 128 9.47 9.18 -4.81
C VAL A 128 9.48 10.68 -4.54
N SER A 129 9.62 11.48 -5.58
CA SER A 129 9.72 12.94 -5.50
C SER A 129 8.92 13.56 -4.36
N SER A 130 9.59 14.36 -3.54
CA SER A 130 8.99 14.99 -2.34
C SER A 130 8.08 16.18 -2.64
N CYS A 131 8.00 16.62 -3.88
CA CYS A 131 7.34 17.88 -4.21
C CYS A 131 6.55 17.77 -5.51
N LEU A 132 5.42 18.48 -5.55
CA LEU A 132 4.73 18.73 -6.82
C LEU A 132 5.67 19.49 -7.75
N PRO A 133 5.81 19.09 -9.03
CA PRO A 133 6.46 19.93 -10.04
C PRO A 133 5.52 21.10 -10.34
N LEU A 134 5.52 22.08 -9.46
CA LEU A 134 4.92 23.37 -9.75
C LEU A 134 5.92 24.16 -10.57
N PRO A 135 5.46 25.02 -11.50
CA PRO A 135 6.36 25.99 -12.11
C PRO A 135 7.10 26.69 -10.98
N GLU A 136 8.40 27.00 -11.17
CA GLU A 136 9.25 27.62 -10.14
C GLU A 136 8.77 29.03 -9.82
N SER A 137 7.60 29.11 -9.19
CA SER A 137 7.06 30.37 -8.67
C SER A 137 7.85 30.73 -7.40
N TRP A 138 7.96 32.03 -7.14
CA TRP A 138 8.57 32.54 -5.90
C TRP A 138 7.88 31.93 -4.65
N LEU A 139 6.60 31.65 -4.74
CA LEU A 139 5.79 31.03 -3.68
C LEU A 139 6.27 29.60 -3.37
N THR A 140 6.58 28.80 -4.39
CA THR A 140 7.11 27.44 -4.24
C THR A 140 8.49 27.45 -3.60
N ARG A 141 9.34 28.44 -3.99
CA ARG A 141 10.66 28.65 -3.36
C ARG A 141 10.52 29.02 -1.88
N LEU A 142 9.56 29.90 -1.55
CA LEU A 142 9.28 30.32 -0.17
C LEU A 142 8.81 29.14 0.71
N ILE A 143 7.90 28.31 0.18
CA ILE A 143 7.38 27.13 0.89
C ILE A 143 8.48 26.08 1.14
N ARG A 144 9.44 25.96 0.22
CA ARG A 144 10.57 25.02 0.33
C ARG A 144 11.76 25.58 1.13
N LEU A 145 11.72 26.85 1.53
CA LEU A 145 12.79 27.49 2.25
C LEU A 145 13.14 26.69 3.53
N ARG A 146 14.44 26.51 3.75
CA ARG A 146 14.98 25.97 5.00
C ARG A 146 15.84 27.04 5.67
N ILE A 147 15.49 27.40 6.89
CA ILE A 147 16.24 28.33 7.74
C ILE A 147 16.87 27.51 8.85
N ALA A 148 18.20 27.52 8.95
CA ALA A 148 18.95 26.70 9.91
C ALA A 148 18.52 25.22 9.94
N GLY A 149 18.34 24.60 8.76
CA GLY A 149 17.90 23.20 8.61
C GLY A 149 16.42 22.94 8.91
N LYS A 150 15.69 23.91 9.45
CA LYS A 150 14.26 23.81 9.78
C LYS A 150 13.39 24.38 8.66
N SER A 151 12.27 23.73 8.36
CA SER A 151 11.30 24.23 7.39
C SER A 151 10.21 25.02 8.11
N PRO A 152 10.04 26.32 7.82
CA PRO A 152 8.94 27.13 8.36
C PRO A 152 7.58 26.55 8.01
N ALA A 153 7.42 26.00 6.81
CA ALA A 153 6.18 25.37 6.37
C ALA A 153 5.84 24.11 7.21
N ARG A 154 6.82 23.30 7.61
CA ARG A 154 6.58 22.18 8.54
C ARG A 154 6.20 22.67 9.95
N ALA A 155 6.76 23.78 10.39
CA ALA A 155 6.38 24.39 11.68
C ALA A 155 4.94 24.91 11.61
N PHE A 156 4.56 25.57 10.53
CA PHE A 156 3.21 26.02 10.24
C PHE A 156 2.21 24.85 10.23
N LEU A 157 2.49 23.76 9.52
CA LEU A 157 1.62 22.57 9.51
C LEU A 157 1.45 21.95 10.90
N ARG A 158 2.52 21.88 11.69
CA ARG A 158 2.45 21.36 13.08
C ARG A 158 1.61 22.23 13.99
N LEU A 159 1.76 23.57 13.89
CA LEU A 159 0.96 24.51 14.66
C LEU A 159 -0.52 24.39 14.30
N ASN A 160 -0.82 24.40 13.02
CA ASN A 160 -2.19 24.26 12.53
C ASN A 160 -2.83 22.95 12.96
N ARG A 161 -2.10 21.82 12.92
CA ARG A 161 -2.60 20.54 13.41
C ARG A 161 -3.02 20.60 14.88
N ARG A 162 -2.23 21.29 15.72
CA ARG A 162 -2.59 21.50 17.13
C ARG A 162 -3.83 22.36 17.29
N LEU A 163 -3.94 23.46 16.54
CA LEU A 163 -5.11 24.35 16.60
C LEU A 163 -6.39 23.62 16.12
N PHE A 164 -6.32 22.88 15.02
CA PHE A 164 -7.46 22.11 14.52
C PHE A 164 -7.88 20.97 15.45
N SER A 165 -6.97 20.35 16.20
CA SER A 165 -7.32 19.31 17.17
C SER A 165 -8.14 19.86 18.35
N LEU A 166 -8.15 21.17 18.57
CA LEU A 166 -8.96 21.86 19.56
C LEU A 166 -10.35 22.24 19.04
N LEU A 167 -10.59 22.14 17.73
CA LEU A 167 -11.86 22.52 17.12
C LEU A 167 -12.87 21.37 17.23
N PRO A 168 -14.10 21.63 17.69
CA PRO A 168 -15.17 20.65 17.62
C PRO A 168 -15.42 20.18 16.18
N SER A 169 -15.70 18.90 15.99
CA SER A 169 -15.91 18.27 14.68
C SER A 169 -17.00 18.96 13.83
N ARG A 170 -17.96 19.60 14.46
CA ARG A 170 -19.03 20.39 13.79
C ARG A 170 -18.47 21.64 13.09
N ILE A 171 -17.48 22.30 13.68
CA ILE A 171 -16.86 23.53 13.11
C ILE A 171 -16.03 23.16 11.87
N GLY A 172 -15.38 22.00 11.86
CA GLY A 172 -14.63 21.52 10.69
C GLY A 172 -15.46 21.35 9.41
N ARG A 173 -16.80 21.31 9.52
CA ARG A 173 -17.72 21.20 8.38
C ARG A 173 -18.14 22.57 7.79
N LEU A 174 -17.82 23.66 8.43
CA LEU A 174 -18.15 25.01 7.95
C LEU A 174 -17.32 25.35 6.70
N ALA A 175 -17.97 26.03 5.74
CA ALA A 175 -17.33 26.37 4.46
C ALA A 175 -16.01 27.14 4.58
N PRO A 176 -15.85 28.15 5.47
CA PRO A 176 -14.57 28.83 5.64
C PRO A 176 -13.45 27.92 6.17
N VAL A 177 -13.79 26.99 7.09
CA VAL A 177 -12.82 26.05 7.67
C VAL A 177 -12.38 25.01 6.63
N ARG A 178 -13.29 24.62 5.73
CA ARG A 178 -12.97 23.72 4.61
C ARG A 178 -12.03 24.40 3.60
N ILE A 179 -12.34 25.63 3.17
CA ILE A 179 -11.47 26.41 2.26
C ILE A 179 -10.08 26.55 2.88
N TYR A 180 -10.01 26.85 4.17
CA TYR A 180 -8.72 26.90 4.87
C TYR A 180 -8.03 25.52 4.90
N GLY A 181 -8.77 24.44 5.13
CA GLY A 181 -8.28 23.06 5.05
C GLY A 181 -7.71 22.73 3.67
N ASP A 182 -8.37 23.13 2.59
CA ASP A 182 -7.87 22.94 1.21
C ASP A 182 -6.53 23.68 1.00
N CYS A 183 -6.39 24.90 1.52
CA CYS A 183 -5.12 25.65 1.49
C CYS A 183 -4.01 24.92 2.29
N VAL A 184 -4.33 24.44 3.51
CA VAL A 184 -3.38 23.68 4.34
C VAL A 184 -3.00 22.37 3.65
N HIS A 185 -3.95 21.70 3.00
CA HIS A 185 -3.69 20.47 2.25
C HIS A 185 -2.78 20.72 1.04
N ALA A 186 -2.98 21.81 0.30
CA ALA A 186 -2.08 22.20 -0.78
C ALA A 186 -0.63 22.38 -0.27
N PHE A 187 -0.43 22.99 0.91
CA PHE A 187 0.87 23.08 1.56
C PHE A 187 1.43 21.71 1.94
N ALA A 188 0.60 20.82 2.50
CA ALA A 188 1.00 19.47 2.88
C ALA A 188 1.43 18.66 1.64
N ARG A 189 0.75 18.80 0.51
CA ARG A 189 1.10 18.15 -0.77
C ARG A 189 2.45 18.62 -1.31
N ILE A 190 2.79 19.91 -1.15
CA ILE A 190 4.08 20.49 -1.60
C ILE A 190 5.23 20.05 -0.69
N GLN A 191 4.98 19.96 0.61
CA GLN A 191 6.00 19.65 1.63
C GLN A 191 6.12 18.14 1.92
N GLY A 192 5.13 17.34 1.54
CA GLY A 192 5.11 15.91 1.80
C GLY A 192 6.22 15.17 1.06
N VAL A 193 7.03 14.40 1.78
CA VAL A 193 7.91 13.40 1.19
C VAL A 193 7.05 12.19 0.86
N ARG A 194 7.09 11.74 -0.38
CA ARG A 194 6.35 10.57 -0.86
C ARG A 194 7.26 9.36 -0.74
N GLU A 195 6.90 8.44 0.14
CA GLU A 195 7.68 7.24 0.41
C GLU A 195 6.79 6.02 0.16
N GLN A 196 7.38 4.97 -0.38
CA GLN A 196 6.69 3.70 -0.58
C GLN A 196 6.38 3.07 0.78
N ALA A 197 5.11 2.74 1.02
CA ALA A 197 4.65 2.08 2.23
C ALA A 197 3.84 0.83 1.86
N PHE A 198 3.99 -0.25 2.64
CA PHE A 198 3.29 -1.51 2.41
C PHE A 198 2.15 -1.74 3.41
N SER A 199 1.60 -0.66 3.96
CA SER A 199 0.41 -0.77 4.82
C SER A 199 -0.76 -1.32 4.03
N THR A 200 -1.21 -2.52 4.38
CA THR A 200 -2.36 -3.17 3.76
C THR A 200 -3.25 -3.78 4.85
N TYR A 201 -4.54 -3.92 4.54
CA TYR A 201 -5.54 -4.45 5.46
C TYR A 201 -6.46 -5.39 4.70
N PHE A 202 -6.85 -6.51 5.33
CA PHE A 202 -7.97 -7.28 4.85
C PHE A 202 -9.25 -6.47 4.94
N LEU A 203 -10.11 -6.58 3.95
CA LEU A 203 -11.41 -5.91 3.86
C LEU A 203 -11.31 -4.38 4.02
N ARG A 204 -10.26 -3.77 3.48
CA ARG A 204 -9.89 -2.36 3.70
C ARG A 204 -11.02 -1.38 3.40
N ASN A 205 -11.71 -1.55 2.27
CA ASN A 205 -12.84 -0.73 1.86
C ASN A 205 -14.04 -1.65 1.55
N ARG A 206 -14.89 -1.89 2.54
CA ARG A 206 -16.05 -2.79 2.41
C ARG A 206 -17.05 -2.34 1.35
N PRO A 207 -17.40 -1.04 1.22
CA PRO A 207 -18.25 -0.58 0.14
C PRO A 207 -17.67 -0.85 -1.26
N GLU A 208 -16.34 -0.77 -1.44
CA GLU A 208 -15.70 -1.09 -2.70
C GLU A 208 -15.81 -2.60 -3.02
N LEU A 209 -15.57 -3.45 -2.05
CA LEU A 209 -15.78 -4.90 -2.20
C LEU A 209 -17.24 -5.24 -2.50
N GLU A 210 -18.19 -4.51 -1.94
CA GLU A 210 -19.62 -4.67 -2.24
C GLU A 210 -19.93 -4.23 -3.68
N LEU A 211 -19.33 -3.14 -4.15
CA LEU A 211 -19.47 -2.72 -5.55
C LEU A 211 -18.90 -3.78 -6.50
N ILE A 212 -17.71 -4.32 -6.19
CA ILE A 212 -17.12 -5.44 -6.96
C ILE A 212 -18.08 -6.61 -7.03
N ARG A 213 -18.69 -7.02 -5.91
CA ARG A 213 -19.71 -8.10 -5.88
C ARG A 213 -20.87 -7.83 -6.84
N ARG A 214 -21.45 -6.63 -6.79
CA ARG A 214 -22.57 -6.25 -7.64
C ARG A 214 -22.20 -6.22 -9.13
N LEU A 215 -20.98 -5.83 -9.46
CA LEU A 215 -20.50 -5.81 -10.84
C LEU A 215 -20.29 -7.23 -11.38
N VAL A 216 -19.75 -8.14 -10.58
CA VAL A 216 -19.54 -9.53 -11.03
C VAL A 216 -20.84 -10.33 -11.14
N GLU A 217 -21.90 -9.93 -10.43
CA GLU A 217 -23.25 -10.53 -10.61
C GLU A 217 -23.82 -10.31 -12.01
N ARG A 218 -23.34 -9.31 -12.75
CA ARG A 218 -23.75 -9.01 -14.12
C ARG A 218 -23.09 -9.91 -15.17
N LYS A 219 -22.11 -10.73 -14.78
CA LYS A 219 -21.44 -11.70 -15.69
C LYS A 219 -22.33 -12.92 -15.93
N GLY A 220 -22.22 -13.51 -17.12
CA GLY A 220 -22.88 -14.77 -17.43
C GLY A 220 -22.43 -15.92 -16.54
N GLN A 221 -23.24 -16.96 -16.46
CA GLN A 221 -22.92 -18.17 -15.70
C GLN A 221 -21.72 -18.88 -16.32
N GLY A 222 -20.71 -19.23 -15.49
CA GLY A 222 -19.51 -19.93 -15.93
C GLY A 222 -18.52 -19.10 -16.74
N ASP A 223 -18.77 -17.77 -16.88
CA ASP A 223 -17.87 -16.87 -17.59
C ASP A 223 -16.47 -16.82 -16.96
N THR A 224 -15.48 -16.45 -17.77
CA THR A 224 -14.15 -16.12 -17.27
C THR A 224 -14.13 -14.65 -16.86
N LEU A 225 -13.68 -14.40 -15.63
CA LEU A 225 -13.47 -13.07 -15.09
C LEU A 225 -11.96 -12.85 -14.89
N ARG A 226 -11.38 -11.90 -15.63
CA ARG A 226 -9.97 -11.51 -15.51
C ARG A 226 -9.86 -10.24 -14.64
N VAL A 227 -9.14 -10.35 -13.54
CA VAL A 227 -8.93 -9.26 -12.59
C VAL A 227 -7.44 -9.03 -12.40
N ALA A 228 -6.99 -7.78 -12.48
CA ALA A 228 -5.65 -7.40 -12.06
C ALA A 228 -5.69 -6.53 -10.80
N VAL A 229 -4.87 -6.88 -9.81
CA VAL A 229 -4.65 -6.09 -8.58
C VAL A 229 -3.22 -5.59 -8.62
N LEU A 230 -3.06 -4.29 -8.73
CA LEU A 230 -1.79 -3.60 -8.93
C LEU A 230 -1.35 -2.92 -7.63
N GLY A 231 -0.07 -3.06 -7.26
CA GLY A 231 0.42 -2.66 -5.95
C GLY A 231 -0.14 -3.58 -4.86
N CYS A 232 -0.10 -4.91 -5.10
CA CYS A 232 -0.78 -5.89 -4.25
C CYS A 232 -0.16 -6.04 -2.85
N SER A 233 1.02 -5.47 -2.60
CA SER A 233 1.71 -5.53 -1.31
C SER A 233 1.76 -6.97 -0.77
N MET A 234 1.49 -7.18 0.50
CA MET A 234 1.45 -8.49 1.15
C MET A 234 0.16 -9.31 0.86
N GLY A 235 -0.63 -8.91 -0.13
CA GLY A 235 -1.74 -9.70 -0.67
C GLY A 235 -3.10 -9.54 -0.01
N ALA A 236 -3.23 -8.76 1.07
CA ALA A 236 -4.49 -8.64 1.81
C ALA A 236 -5.67 -8.16 0.94
N GLU A 237 -5.45 -7.15 0.10
CA GLU A 237 -6.47 -6.66 -0.85
C GLU A 237 -6.79 -7.71 -1.92
N THR A 238 -5.76 -8.35 -2.49
CA THR A 238 -5.92 -9.41 -3.49
C THR A 238 -6.81 -10.55 -2.98
N TYR A 239 -6.53 -11.03 -1.78
CA TYR A 239 -7.33 -12.09 -1.17
C TYR A 239 -8.73 -11.64 -0.77
N SER A 240 -8.89 -10.38 -0.33
CA SER A 240 -10.20 -9.81 -0.03
C SER A 240 -11.11 -9.76 -1.28
N ILE A 241 -10.54 -9.39 -2.41
CA ILE A 241 -11.24 -9.39 -3.70
C ILE A 241 -11.56 -10.82 -4.14
N ALA A 242 -10.60 -11.75 -4.06
CA ALA A 242 -10.81 -13.16 -4.39
C ALA A 242 -11.94 -13.78 -3.55
N TRP A 243 -11.88 -13.58 -2.23
CA TRP A 243 -12.91 -14.03 -1.30
C TRP A 243 -14.28 -13.47 -1.68
N ARG A 244 -14.37 -12.14 -1.91
CA ARG A 244 -15.66 -11.51 -2.23
C ARG A 244 -16.27 -12.00 -3.52
N ILE A 245 -15.44 -12.19 -4.57
CA ILE A 245 -15.91 -12.68 -5.86
C ILE A 245 -16.36 -14.15 -5.75
N ARG A 246 -15.54 -15.01 -5.13
CA ARG A 246 -15.82 -16.45 -5.05
C ARG A 246 -16.98 -16.80 -4.13
N SER A 247 -17.15 -16.04 -3.03
CA SER A 247 -18.33 -16.21 -2.15
C SER A 247 -19.63 -15.81 -2.87
N ALA A 248 -19.59 -14.81 -3.76
CA ALA A 248 -20.76 -14.36 -4.48
C ALA A 248 -21.05 -15.19 -5.75
N ARG A 249 -19.99 -15.57 -6.49
CA ARG A 249 -20.07 -16.21 -7.80
C ARG A 249 -19.04 -17.35 -7.92
N PRO A 250 -19.26 -18.47 -7.22
CA PRO A 250 -18.37 -19.64 -7.27
C PRO A 250 -18.33 -20.31 -8.66
N ASP A 251 -19.30 -20.02 -9.50
CA ASP A 251 -19.41 -20.52 -10.88
C ASP A 251 -18.42 -19.84 -11.85
N LEU A 252 -17.93 -18.63 -11.53
CA LEU A 252 -17.03 -17.89 -12.42
C LEU A 252 -15.62 -18.49 -12.44
N LYS A 253 -15.01 -18.53 -13.61
CA LYS A 253 -13.59 -18.87 -13.76
C LYS A 253 -12.74 -17.64 -13.47
N LEU A 254 -12.41 -17.41 -12.18
CA LEU A 254 -11.62 -16.26 -11.77
C LEU A 254 -10.14 -16.45 -12.11
N VAL A 255 -9.60 -15.56 -12.95
CA VAL A 255 -8.17 -15.39 -13.22
C VAL A 255 -7.72 -14.09 -12.59
N LEU A 256 -7.00 -14.16 -11.48
CA LEU A 256 -6.57 -13.01 -10.70
C LEU A 256 -5.06 -12.83 -10.84
N ASN A 257 -4.64 -11.67 -11.38
CA ASN A 257 -3.25 -11.29 -11.53
C ASN A 257 -2.88 -10.25 -10.46
N ALA A 258 -1.99 -10.60 -9.55
CA ALA A 258 -1.51 -9.72 -8.49
C ALA A 258 -0.08 -9.27 -8.81
N VAL A 259 0.16 -7.96 -8.84
CA VAL A 259 1.44 -7.37 -9.24
C VAL A 259 1.92 -6.41 -8.18
N ASP A 260 3.21 -6.54 -7.82
CA ASP A 260 3.90 -5.56 -6.98
C ASP A 260 5.35 -5.42 -7.44
N ILE A 261 5.93 -4.24 -7.20
CA ILE A 261 7.33 -3.97 -7.50
C ILE A 261 8.27 -4.68 -6.52
N SER A 262 7.80 -4.99 -5.31
CA SER A 262 8.56 -5.67 -4.27
C SER A 262 8.48 -7.19 -4.42
N ARG A 263 9.62 -7.82 -4.74
CA ARG A 263 9.74 -9.28 -4.77
C ARG A 263 9.35 -9.90 -3.42
N GLN A 264 9.80 -9.31 -2.32
CA GLN A 264 9.52 -9.81 -0.97
C GLN A 264 8.03 -9.78 -0.65
N ALA A 265 7.35 -8.67 -0.97
CA ALA A 265 5.90 -8.55 -0.77
C ALA A 265 5.14 -9.61 -1.58
N VAL A 266 5.52 -9.81 -2.84
CA VAL A 266 4.94 -10.83 -3.72
C VAL A 266 5.17 -12.25 -3.19
N GLU A 267 6.37 -12.57 -2.75
CA GLU A 267 6.70 -13.89 -2.18
C GLU A 267 5.98 -14.15 -0.85
N PHE A 268 5.86 -13.12 -0.01
CA PHE A 268 5.06 -13.20 1.21
C PHE A 268 3.58 -13.44 0.88
N ALA A 269 3.01 -12.61 0.00
CA ALA A 269 1.62 -12.73 -0.44
C ALA A 269 1.31 -14.12 -1.03
N ARG A 270 2.22 -14.65 -1.86
CA ARG A 270 2.07 -15.98 -2.48
C ARG A 270 1.95 -17.10 -1.46
N ARG A 271 2.68 -17.02 -0.33
CA ARG A 271 2.57 -18.00 0.76
C ARG A 271 1.19 -17.95 1.41
N GLY A 272 0.59 -16.77 1.53
CA GLY A 272 -0.72 -16.57 2.14
C GLY A 272 -0.77 -16.92 3.62
N VAL A 273 0.36 -16.80 4.32
CA VAL A 273 0.50 -17.11 5.75
C VAL A 273 0.84 -15.83 6.51
N TYR A 274 0.00 -15.48 7.47
CA TYR A 274 0.08 -14.23 8.23
C TYR A 274 0.25 -14.54 9.71
N PRO A 275 1.31 -14.05 10.37
CA PRO A 275 1.50 -14.26 11.81
C PRO A 275 0.41 -13.56 12.62
N LEU A 276 -0.14 -14.27 13.62
CA LEU A 276 -1.17 -13.75 14.55
C LEU A 276 -0.56 -12.97 15.71
N THR A 277 0.68 -13.28 16.06
CA THR A 277 1.43 -12.60 17.11
C THR A 277 2.44 -11.66 16.47
N SER A 278 2.18 -10.36 16.49
CA SER A 278 3.14 -9.39 15.98
C SER A 278 4.27 -9.16 16.97
N SER A 279 5.47 -9.50 16.57
CA SER A 279 6.68 -8.86 17.07
C SER A 279 7.05 -7.75 16.09
N GLU A 280 7.30 -6.54 16.55
CA GLU A 280 8.02 -5.44 15.89
C GLU A 280 7.43 -4.77 14.63
N LEU A 281 6.74 -5.46 13.75
CA LEU A 281 6.26 -4.88 12.50
C LEU A 281 4.73 -4.97 12.36
N THR A 282 4.16 -3.92 11.94
CA THR A 282 2.78 -3.48 11.66
C THR A 282 1.76 -4.53 11.13
N ILE A 283 2.07 -5.83 11.15
CA ILE A 283 1.20 -6.88 10.61
C ILE A 283 -0.01 -7.14 11.50
N SER A 284 0.05 -6.84 12.81
CA SER A 284 -1.12 -6.99 13.70
C SER A 284 -2.33 -6.17 13.25
N ALA A 285 -2.09 -5.02 12.64
CA ALA A 285 -3.14 -4.17 12.11
C ALA A 285 -3.81 -4.74 10.84
N ILE A 286 -3.18 -5.70 10.14
CA ILE A 286 -3.71 -6.23 8.87
C ILE A 286 -5.10 -6.86 9.02
N PHE A 287 -5.42 -7.39 10.22
CA PHE A 287 -6.68 -8.04 10.55
C PHE A 287 -7.68 -7.14 11.27
N GLU A 288 -7.34 -5.88 11.56
CA GLU A 288 -8.15 -5.01 12.44
C GLU A 288 -9.57 -4.74 11.90
N ARG A 289 -9.77 -4.90 10.59
CA ARG A 289 -11.05 -4.65 9.92
C ARG A 289 -11.90 -5.90 9.71
N MET A 290 -11.45 -7.04 10.20
CA MET A 290 -12.15 -8.31 10.09
C MET A 290 -12.87 -8.66 11.39
N THR A 291 -14.09 -9.20 11.28
CA THR A 291 -14.78 -9.84 12.41
C THR A 291 -14.16 -11.21 12.72
N ALA A 292 -14.57 -11.82 13.84
CA ALA A 292 -14.12 -13.16 14.19
C ALA A 292 -14.61 -14.20 13.16
N GLU A 293 -15.86 -14.11 12.77
CA GLU A 293 -16.51 -15.00 11.79
C GLU A 293 -15.83 -14.89 10.42
N GLU A 294 -15.51 -13.68 9.98
CA GLU A 294 -14.78 -13.48 8.71
C GLU A 294 -13.38 -14.07 8.76
N LYS A 295 -12.70 -14.01 9.92
CA LYS A 295 -11.39 -14.67 10.07
C LYS A 295 -11.50 -16.19 9.98
N GLU A 296 -12.52 -16.78 10.60
CA GLU A 296 -12.79 -18.23 10.51
C GLU A 296 -13.15 -18.66 9.09
N GLU A 297 -13.92 -17.84 8.36
CA GLU A 297 -14.23 -18.13 6.94
C GLU A 297 -13.00 -18.02 6.03
N PHE A 298 -12.11 -17.08 6.33
CA PHE A 298 -11.00 -16.69 5.47
C PHE A 298 -9.76 -17.54 5.68
N PHE A 299 -9.48 -17.97 6.93
CA PHE A 299 -8.23 -18.58 7.33
C PHE A 299 -8.39 -19.91 8.02
N ASP A 300 -7.39 -20.76 7.83
CA ASP A 300 -7.07 -21.85 8.74
C ASP A 300 -6.01 -21.34 9.73
N THR A 301 -6.20 -21.57 11.03
CA THR A 301 -5.30 -21.06 12.08
C THR A 301 -4.68 -22.17 12.89
N ASP A 302 -3.39 -22.06 13.18
CA ASP A 302 -2.63 -23.00 14.07
C ASP A 302 -2.29 -22.39 15.44
N GLY A 303 -2.85 -21.23 15.76
CA GLY A 303 -2.59 -20.48 17.00
C GLY A 303 -1.38 -19.54 16.91
N GLN A 304 -0.51 -19.66 15.91
CA GLN A 304 0.62 -18.76 15.66
C GLN A 304 0.46 -17.98 14.35
N ALA A 305 -0.17 -18.59 13.37
CA ALA A 305 -0.37 -18.02 12.06
C ALA A 305 -1.79 -18.26 11.53
N ALA A 306 -2.23 -17.39 10.64
CA ALA A 306 -3.45 -17.49 9.86
C ALA A 306 -3.07 -17.77 8.40
N THR A 307 -3.46 -18.93 7.88
CA THR A 307 -3.23 -19.32 6.49
C THR A 307 -4.49 -19.12 5.68
N VAL A 308 -4.42 -18.35 4.61
CA VAL A 308 -5.56 -18.12 3.71
C VAL A 308 -6.03 -19.45 3.13
N LYS A 309 -7.32 -19.73 3.22
CA LYS A 309 -7.91 -21.00 2.76
C LYS A 309 -7.64 -21.26 1.28
N PRO A 310 -7.45 -22.54 0.88
CA PRO A 310 -7.10 -22.90 -0.50
C PRO A 310 -8.06 -22.35 -1.56
N TRP A 311 -9.37 -22.39 -1.31
CA TRP A 311 -10.37 -21.92 -2.25
C TRP A 311 -10.31 -20.41 -2.54
N ILE A 312 -9.77 -19.59 -1.61
CA ILE A 312 -9.53 -18.15 -1.81
C ILE A 312 -8.26 -17.95 -2.65
N ARG A 313 -7.24 -18.79 -2.45
CA ARG A 313 -5.92 -18.67 -3.10
C ARG A 313 -5.89 -19.15 -4.54
N GLU A 314 -6.77 -20.07 -4.88
CA GLU A 314 -6.80 -20.73 -6.17
C GLU A 314 -6.78 -19.73 -7.34
N GLY A 315 -6.10 -20.05 -8.45
CA GLY A 315 -6.07 -19.25 -9.67
C GLY A 315 -5.41 -17.87 -9.56
N THR A 316 -4.87 -17.51 -8.38
CA THR A 316 -4.13 -16.24 -8.23
C THR A 316 -2.70 -16.37 -8.78
N ARG A 317 -2.35 -15.47 -9.70
CA ARG A 317 -1.03 -15.39 -10.34
C ARG A 317 -0.27 -14.19 -9.77
N TRP A 318 0.84 -14.47 -9.11
CA TRP A 318 1.68 -13.45 -8.47
C TRP A 318 2.85 -13.09 -9.38
N ARG A 319 3.05 -11.79 -9.61
CA ARG A 319 4.12 -11.26 -10.48
C ARG A 319 4.85 -10.12 -9.80
N VAL A 320 6.17 -10.11 -9.97
CA VAL A 320 7.01 -8.96 -9.63
C VAL A 320 7.12 -8.07 -10.87
N GLY A 321 6.79 -6.79 -10.76
CA GLY A 321 6.88 -5.87 -11.88
C GLY A 321 6.48 -4.44 -11.52
N ASP A 322 6.96 -3.48 -12.29
CA ASP A 322 6.59 -2.08 -12.19
C ASP A 322 5.47 -1.77 -13.18
N VAL A 323 4.28 -1.47 -12.69
CA VAL A 323 3.12 -1.15 -13.53
C VAL A 323 3.25 0.22 -14.24
N GLY A 324 4.28 0.99 -13.91
CA GLY A 324 4.70 2.16 -14.67
C GLY A 324 5.34 1.80 -16.00
N GLU A 325 5.87 0.57 -16.16
CA GLU A 325 6.53 0.08 -17.36
C GLU A 325 5.52 -0.58 -18.32
N PRO A 326 5.54 -0.23 -19.62
CA PRO A 326 4.61 -0.78 -20.62
C PRO A 326 4.66 -2.31 -20.72
N GLU A 327 5.84 -2.91 -20.55
CA GLU A 327 6.09 -4.34 -20.72
C GLU A 327 5.24 -5.20 -19.77
N ILE A 328 5.05 -4.75 -18.51
CA ILE A 328 4.22 -5.49 -17.54
C ILE A 328 2.75 -5.42 -17.92
N VAL A 329 2.33 -4.27 -18.45
CA VAL A 329 0.95 -4.07 -18.94
C VAL A 329 0.66 -4.98 -20.13
N ASP A 330 1.58 -5.02 -21.09
CA ASP A 330 1.44 -5.87 -22.28
C ASP A 330 1.48 -7.36 -21.93
N ALA A 331 2.30 -7.76 -20.94
CA ALA A 331 2.37 -9.14 -20.45
C ALA A 331 1.13 -9.62 -19.67
N LEU A 332 0.37 -8.71 -19.07
CA LEU A 332 -0.88 -9.03 -18.37
C LEU A 332 -2.06 -9.18 -19.35
N GLY A 333 -2.03 -8.43 -20.44
CA GLY A 333 -3.11 -8.35 -21.41
C GLY A 333 -4.41 -7.75 -20.85
N PRO A 334 -5.48 -7.72 -21.65
CA PRO A 334 -6.74 -7.09 -21.26
C PRO A 334 -7.41 -7.77 -20.06
N GLN A 335 -7.91 -6.94 -19.13
CA GLN A 335 -8.58 -7.36 -17.90
C GLN A 335 -10.02 -6.82 -17.85
N ASP A 336 -10.97 -7.61 -17.36
CA ASP A 336 -12.34 -7.15 -17.14
C ASP A 336 -12.43 -6.14 -16.00
N MET A 337 -11.54 -6.27 -15.02
CA MET A 337 -11.45 -5.39 -13.85
C MET A 337 -10.01 -5.15 -13.47
N VAL A 338 -9.66 -3.90 -13.21
CA VAL A 338 -8.34 -3.51 -12.71
C VAL A 338 -8.52 -2.75 -11.40
N VAL A 339 -7.78 -3.15 -10.36
CA VAL A 339 -7.76 -2.49 -9.06
C VAL A 339 -6.36 -1.94 -8.83
N ALA A 340 -6.25 -0.61 -8.66
CA ALA A 340 -5.01 0.15 -8.54
C ALA A 340 -5.08 1.08 -7.32
N ASN A 341 -5.15 0.50 -6.13
CA ASN A 341 -5.42 1.23 -4.90
C ASN A 341 -4.15 1.53 -4.10
N ASN A 342 -4.08 2.74 -3.54
CA ASN A 342 -3.19 3.14 -2.45
C ASN A 342 -1.68 3.04 -2.72
N PHE A 343 -1.22 2.99 -3.97
CA PHE A 343 0.20 3.06 -4.31
C PHE A 343 0.58 4.28 -5.17
N LEU A 344 -0.34 4.78 -6.01
CA LEU A 344 -0.09 5.94 -6.87
C LEU A 344 0.15 7.23 -6.07
N CYS A 345 -0.32 7.31 -4.84
CA CYS A 345 -0.04 8.44 -3.95
C CYS A 345 1.45 8.56 -3.58
N HIS A 346 2.22 7.48 -3.71
CA HIS A 346 3.66 7.48 -3.45
C HIS A 346 4.49 8.05 -4.62
N MET A 347 3.85 8.31 -5.77
CA MET A 347 4.47 8.88 -6.96
C MET A 347 4.27 10.40 -7.01
N ALA A 348 5.19 11.12 -7.66
CA ALA A 348 4.97 12.52 -7.99
C ALA A 348 3.80 12.64 -9.00
N PRO A 349 3.02 13.74 -9.02
CA PRO A 349 1.84 13.85 -9.86
C PRO A 349 2.07 13.56 -11.35
N PRO A 350 3.15 14.01 -12.03
CA PRO A 350 3.40 13.66 -13.43
C PRO A 350 3.71 12.17 -13.63
N GLU A 351 4.39 11.55 -12.66
CA GLU A 351 4.70 10.14 -12.67
C GLU A 351 3.42 9.30 -12.43
N ALA A 352 2.60 9.70 -11.44
CA ALA A 352 1.30 9.09 -11.16
C ALA A 352 0.35 9.20 -12.36
N GLU A 353 0.33 10.34 -13.06
CA GLU A 353 -0.46 10.53 -14.28
C GLU A 353 -0.02 9.56 -15.38
N ARG A 354 1.29 9.48 -15.64
CA ARG A 354 1.86 8.58 -16.65
C ARG A 354 1.56 7.12 -16.33
N CYS A 355 1.77 6.72 -15.06
CA CYS A 355 1.47 5.37 -14.58
C CYS A 355 -0.03 5.06 -14.71
N LEU A 356 -0.92 5.97 -14.31
CA LEU A 356 -2.36 5.77 -14.40
C LEU A 356 -2.85 5.65 -15.86
N ARG A 357 -2.26 6.41 -16.80
CA ARG A 357 -2.55 6.26 -18.23
C ARG A 357 -2.07 4.92 -18.78
N ASN A 358 -0.96 4.39 -18.29
CA ASN A 358 -0.46 3.07 -18.64
C ASN A 358 -1.39 1.98 -18.11
N ILE A 359 -1.80 2.08 -16.84
CA ILE A 359 -2.78 1.17 -16.20
C ILE A 359 -4.11 1.13 -16.97
N ALA A 360 -4.56 2.27 -17.49
CA ALA A 360 -5.80 2.33 -18.27
C ALA A 360 -5.80 1.43 -19.50
N ARG A 361 -4.62 1.11 -20.07
CA ARG A 361 -4.48 0.19 -21.21
C ARG A 361 -4.81 -1.26 -20.87
N LEU A 362 -4.74 -1.62 -19.57
CA LEU A 362 -5.10 -2.96 -19.09
C LEU A 362 -6.60 -3.21 -19.10
N VAL A 363 -7.41 -2.16 -19.01
CA VAL A 363 -8.85 -2.34 -18.88
C VAL A 363 -9.47 -2.64 -20.22
N SER A 364 -10.13 -3.79 -20.34
CA SER A 364 -10.88 -4.17 -21.54
C SER A 364 -11.97 -3.13 -21.86
N ALA A 365 -12.36 -3.05 -23.11
CA ALA A 365 -13.52 -2.26 -23.50
C ALA A 365 -14.77 -2.75 -22.75
N GLY A 366 -15.46 -1.83 -22.04
CA GLY A 366 -16.58 -2.17 -21.17
C GLY A 366 -16.17 -2.71 -19.80
N GLY A 367 -14.89 -2.73 -19.48
CA GLY A 367 -14.36 -3.14 -18.18
C GLY A 367 -14.41 -2.05 -17.13
N TYR A 368 -13.91 -2.36 -15.95
CA TYR A 368 -13.97 -1.49 -14.78
C TYR A 368 -12.57 -1.21 -14.24
N LEU A 369 -12.33 0.05 -13.85
CA LEU A 369 -11.11 0.49 -13.16
C LEU A 369 -11.46 1.01 -11.77
N PHE A 370 -10.87 0.42 -10.74
CA PHE A 370 -10.88 0.94 -9.38
C PHE A 370 -9.53 1.61 -9.12
N VAL A 371 -9.56 2.86 -8.67
CA VAL A 371 -8.35 3.63 -8.36
C VAL A 371 -8.58 4.58 -7.20
N SER A 372 -7.96 4.29 -6.09
CA SER A 372 -7.97 5.10 -4.87
C SER A 372 -6.54 5.41 -4.40
N GLY A 373 -6.40 6.24 -3.36
CA GLY A 373 -5.08 6.60 -2.86
C GLY A 373 -4.18 7.22 -3.92
N ILE A 374 -4.72 8.14 -4.70
CA ILE A 374 -4.02 8.95 -5.71
C ILE A 374 -4.42 10.42 -5.54
N ASP A 375 -3.59 11.29 -6.02
CA ASP A 375 -3.89 12.72 -6.12
C ASP A 375 -5.20 12.96 -6.90
N LEU A 376 -6.20 13.59 -6.27
CA LEU A 376 -7.53 13.74 -6.87
C LEU A 376 -7.51 14.58 -8.16
N GLU A 377 -6.62 15.58 -8.26
CA GLU A 377 -6.45 16.35 -9.48
C GLU A 377 -5.92 15.49 -10.62
N VAL A 378 -4.93 14.63 -10.34
CA VAL A 378 -4.38 13.70 -11.34
C VAL A 378 -5.45 12.75 -11.83
N ARG A 379 -6.16 12.09 -10.91
CA ARG A 379 -7.24 11.15 -11.27
C ARG A 379 -8.34 11.82 -12.07
N THR A 380 -8.81 12.96 -11.60
CA THR A 380 -9.90 13.71 -12.27
C THR A 380 -9.49 14.16 -13.66
N LYS A 381 -8.25 14.63 -13.84
CA LYS A 381 -7.71 15.00 -15.13
C LYS A 381 -7.69 13.81 -16.08
N VAL A 382 -7.08 12.69 -15.68
CA VAL A 382 -6.97 11.50 -16.53
C VAL A 382 -8.34 10.93 -16.88
N ALA A 383 -9.27 10.87 -15.91
CA ALA A 383 -10.62 10.39 -16.15
C ALA A 383 -11.37 11.24 -17.20
N ARG A 384 -11.22 12.56 -17.16
CA ARG A 384 -11.79 13.45 -18.17
C ARG A 384 -11.13 13.28 -19.53
N ASP A 385 -9.79 13.29 -19.58
CA ASP A 385 -9.03 13.19 -20.83
C ASP A 385 -9.34 11.89 -21.58
N LEU A 386 -9.54 10.78 -20.84
CA LEU A 386 -9.83 9.48 -21.40
C LEU A 386 -11.33 9.14 -21.49
N GLY A 387 -12.19 10.04 -21.01
CA GLY A 387 -13.64 9.89 -21.12
C GLY A 387 -14.22 8.78 -20.23
N TRP A 388 -13.60 8.50 -19.07
CA TRP A 388 -14.09 7.49 -18.15
C TRP A 388 -15.42 7.88 -17.53
N LYS A 389 -16.32 6.92 -17.39
CA LYS A 389 -17.62 7.12 -16.75
C LYS A 389 -17.54 6.75 -15.27
N PRO A 390 -17.66 7.72 -14.32
CA PRO A 390 -17.64 7.40 -12.90
C PRO A 390 -18.86 6.54 -12.55
N LEU A 391 -18.64 5.47 -11.81
CA LEU A 391 -19.69 4.69 -11.19
C LEU A 391 -20.25 5.51 -10.01
N GLN A 392 -21.56 5.69 -9.99
CA GLN A 392 -22.25 6.47 -8.95
C GLN A 392 -22.73 5.59 -7.80
N GLU A 393 -22.84 4.31 -8.05
CA GLU A 393 -23.25 3.32 -7.05
C GLU A 393 -22.18 3.23 -5.95
N LEU A 394 -22.59 3.39 -4.70
CA LEU A 394 -21.73 3.40 -3.51
C LEU A 394 -20.55 4.42 -3.56
N LEU A 395 -20.64 5.46 -4.40
CA LEU A 395 -19.55 6.43 -4.58
C LEU A 395 -19.18 7.10 -3.26
N GLU A 396 -20.16 7.55 -2.50
CA GLU A 396 -19.95 8.28 -1.24
C GLU A 396 -19.41 7.34 -0.18
N GLU A 397 -19.99 6.15 -0.09
CA GLU A 397 -19.57 5.11 0.86
C GLU A 397 -18.14 4.63 0.58
N ILE A 398 -17.78 4.46 -0.70
CA ILE A 398 -16.42 4.08 -1.10
C ILE A 398 -15.44 5.20 -0.78
N HIS A 399 -15.79 6.46 -1.09
CA HIS A 399 -14.95 7.61 -0.78
C HIS A 399 -14.71 7.74 0.72
N GLU A 400 -15.71 7.44 1.53
CA GLU A 400 -15.64 7.48 2.99
C GLU A 400 -15.17 6.17 3.62
N GLY A 401 -15.02 5.11 2.84
CA GLY A 401 -14.78 3.75 3.31
C GLY A 401 -13.41 3.49 3.94
N ASP A 402 -12.42 4.38 3.76
CA ASP A 402 -11.13 4.32 4.45
C ASP A 402 -10.96 5.48 5.44
N PRO A 403 -11.29 5.29 6.73
CA PRO A 403 -11.22 6.34 7.74
C PRO A 403 -9.81 6.88 7.98
N ILE A 404 -8.76 6.07 7.73
CA ILE A 404 -7.36 6.48 7.92
C ILE A 404 -7.01 7.58 6.91
N LEU A 405 -7.36 7.41 5.63
CA LEU A 405 -7.10 8.41 4.61
C LEU A 405 -7.84 9.71 4.90
N ARG A 406 -9.05 9.66 5.45
CA ARG A 406 -9.81 10.84 5.87
C ARG A 406 -9.17 11.58 7.04
N MET A 407 -8.65 10.85 8.04
CA MET A 407 -7.96 11.48 9.18
C MET A 407 -6.66 12.16 8.77
N HIS A 408 -6.05 11.75 7.66
CA HIS A 408 -4.85 12.37 7.13
C HIS A 408 -5.10 13.74 6.50
N TRP A 409 -6.32 14.04 6.05
CA TRP A 409 -6.66 15.36 5.54
C TRP A 409 -6.85 16.37 6.69
N PRO A 410 -6.39 17.62 6.57
CA PRO A 410 -5.60 18.20 5.47
C PRO A 410 -4.07 18.08 5.66
N TRP A 411 -3.57 17.27 6.60
CA TRP A 411 -2.21 17.30 7.12
C TRP A 411 -1.17 16.51 6.33
N HIS A 412 -1.63 15.57 5.54
CA HIS A 412 -0.78 14.65 4.80
C HIS A 412 -1.12 14.69 3.30
N TYR A 413 -0.11 14.55 2.43
CA TYR A 413 -0.31 14.57 0.97
C TYR A 413 -1.31 13.51 0.46
N GLY A 414 -1.37 12.35 1.12
CA GLY A 414 -2.33 11.29 0.82
C GLY A 414 -3.67 11.43 1.56
N GLY A 415 -3.90 12.56 2.25
CA GLY A 415 -5.16 12.82 2.93
C GLY A 415 -6.31 13.00 1.94
N LEU A 416 -7.42 12.35 2.21
CA LEU A 416 -8.58 12.40 1.33
C LEU A 416 -9.50 13.56 1.72
N GLU A 417 -9.69 14.52 0.79
CA GLU A 417 -10.56 15.68 1.05
C GLU A 417 -11.99 15.27 1.34
N PRO A 418 -12.71 15.98 2.23
CA PRO A 418 -14.13 15.75 2.47
C PRO A 418 -14.94 15.92 1.20
N LEU A 419 -15.94 15.06 1.00
CA LEU A 419 -16.82 15.11 -0.17
C LEU A 419 -17.55 16.44 -0.25
N ASP A 420 -17.53 17.08 -1.43
CA ASP A 420 -18.20 18.34 -1.71
C ASP A 420 -19.07 18.27 -2.97
N LYS A 421 -20.36 18.05 -2.77
CA LYS A 421 -21.34 17.95 -3.86
C LYS A 421 -21.59 19.28 -4.59
N LYS A 422 -21.08 20.40 -4.08
CA LYS A 422 -21.17 21.71 -4.73
C LYS A 422 -20.17 21.88 -5.87
N LYS A 423 -19.09 21.09 -5.88
CA LYS A 423 -18.13 21.08 -6.99
C LYS A 423 -18.83 20.53 -8.24
N ARG A 424 -18.73 21.25 -9.37
CA ARG A 424 -19.42 20.90 -10.63
C ARG A 424 -19.11 19.48 -11.11
N ASP A 425 -17.93 19.00 -10.85
CA ASP A 425 -17.39 17.69 -11.26
C ASP A 425 -17.30 16.67 -10.13
N TRP A 426 -18.00 16.87 -9.03
CA TRP A 426 -17.88 16.09 -7.81
C TRP A 426 -17.98 14.56 -8.05
N ARG A 427 -18.85 14.14 -8.99
CA ARG A 427 -19.01 12.71 -9.31
C ARG A 427 -17.73 12.10 -9.89
N THR A 428 -17.06 12.79 -10.82
CA THR A 428 -15.78 12.34 -11.38
C THR A 428 -14.64 12.49 -10.37
N ARG A 429 -14.67 13.59 -9.60
CA ARG A 429 -13.62 13.91 -8.64
C ARG A 429 -13.56 12.90 -7.49
N TYR A 430 -14.71 12.50 -6.95
CA TYR A 430 -14.75 11.63 -5.78
C TYR A 430 -14.97 10.14 -6.10
N ALA A 431 -15.28 9.79 -7.35
CA ALA A 431 -15.37 8.39 -7.75
C ALA A 431 -14.02 7.69 -7.62
N ALA A 432 -14.01 6.53 -6.99
CA ALA A 432 -12.88 5.61 -6.99
C ALA A 432 -13.04 4.48 -8.02
N ALA A 433 -14.23 4.31 -8.60
CA ALA A 433 -14.53 3.29 -9.59
C ALA A 433 -15.08 3.93 -10.90
N PHE A 434 -14.59 3.41 -12.02
CA PHE A 434 -14.92 3.92 -13.35
C PHE A 434 -15.24 2.78 -14.31
N HIS A 435 -16.23 3.01 -15.18
CA HIS A 435 -16.50 2.18 -16.34
C HIS A 435 -15.76 2.74 -17.56
N ILE A 436 -14.95 1.91 -18.19
CA ILE A 436 -14.13 2.30 -19.35
C ILE A 436 -14.92 1.99 -20.63
N VAL A 437 -15.49 3.03 -21.20
CA VAL A 437 -16.25 2.91 -22.46
C VAL A 437 -15.27 3.01 -23.61
N PRO A 438 -15.38 2.13 -24.63
CA PRO A 438 -14.60 2.28 -25.85
C PRO A 438 -14.86 3.68 -26.45
N LYS A 439 -13.81 4.41 -26.81
CA LYS A 439 -14.02 5.55 -27.69
C LYS A 439 -14.65 5.01 -28.96
N ALA A 440 -15.83 5.51 -29.34
CA ALA A 440 -16.38 5.24 -30.65
C ALA A 440 -15.30 5.59 -31.67
N THR A 441 -14.77 4.60 -32.35
CA THR A 441 -13.92 4.82 -33.52
C THR A 441 -14.79 5.61 -34.47
N GLY A 442 -14.45 6.89 -34.68
CA GLY A 442 -15.08 7.69 -35.73
C GLY A 442 -15.02 6.90 -37.03
N PRO A 443 -15.97 7.13 -37.95
CA PRO A 443 -16.02 6.41 -39.20
C PRO A 443 -14.66 6.46 -39.88
N THR A 444 -14.10 5.29 -40.15
CA THR A 444 -12.90 5.15 -40.96
C THR A 444 -13.21 5.81 -42.28
N ILE A 445 -12.60 6.96 -42.53
CA ILE A 445 -12.60 7.56 -43.85
C ILE A 445 -11.88 6.53 -44.74
N GLN A 446 -12.67 5.70 -45.43
CA GLN A 446 -12.18 4.93 -46.54
C GLN A 446 -11.67 5.95 -47.57
N SER A 447 -10.39 5.97 -47.80
CA SER A 447 -9.78 6.72 -48.88
C SER A 447 -10.36 6.20 -50.19
N GLU A 448 -11.32 6.94 -50.75
CA GLU A 448 -11.65 6.87 -52.17
C GLU A 448 -10.43 7.31 -52.98
N ASN A 449 -9.58 6.37 -53.29
CA ASN A 449 -8.49 6.53 -54.27
C ASN A 449 -8.34 5.25 -55.10
N GLU A 450 -9.41 4.86 -55.79
CA GLU A 450 -9.33 3.98 -56.97
C GLU A 450 -10.44 4.40 -57.96
N ARG A 451 -10.28 5.52 -58.63
CA ARG A 451 -10.93 5.76 -59.91
C ARG A 451 -9.85 6.04 -60.95
N GLY A 452 -9.56 4.98 -61.61
CA GLY A 452 -9.35 4.74 -62.99
C GLY A 452 -8.69 5.85 -63.83
N VAL A 453 -7.46 5.59 -64.26
CA VAL A 453 -6.96 6.10 -65.49
C VAL A 453 -7.12 4.98 -66.51
N ALA A 454 -8.20 4.99 -67.28
CA ALA A 454 -8.35 4.26 -68.48
C ALA A 454 -7.73 5.12 -69.63
N ILE A 455 -6.53 4.76 -70.04
CA ILE A 455 -5.91 5.31 -71.24
C ILE A 455 -6.35 4.44 -72.41
N SER A 456 -7.21 4.99 -73.26
CA SER A 456 -7.48 4.44 -74.60
C SER A 456 -6.24 4.58 -75.47
N ARG A 457 -5.75 3.49 -76.07
CA ARG A 457 -4.91 3.52 -77.27
C ARG A 457 -5.73 3.02 -78.44
N GLN A 458 -5.86 3.90 -79.36
CA GLN A 458 -5.69 3.59 -80.74
C GLN A 458 -4.34 4.00 -81.14
#